data_482aa5eb571ba55a0182d5cc3bddb750
#
_entry.id   482aa5eb571ba55a0182d5cc3bddb750
#
_cell.length_a   1.000
_cell.length_b   1.000
_cell.length_c   1.000
_cell.angle_alpha   90.00
_cell.angle_beta   90.00
_cell.angle_gamma   90.00
#
_symmetry.space_group_name_H-M   'P 1'
#
loop_
_entity.id
_entity.type
_entity.pdbx_description
1 polymer ?
#
loop_
_entity_poly.entity_id
_entity_poly.type
_entity_poly.pdbx_seq_one_letter_code
_entity_poly.pdbx_strand_id
1 'polypeptide(L)'
;MAASRSLNGAIAGGIAAAVWAAQQPLDKRVFGVDYDDIELLGKAVTRGGEWPAVGFAMHVATGATFGALYAQLRPFLFGPPVVRALTVAMAENFGSWPLTRFADEHHPAKRDLPSLAGNNRALAQATWRHALFGAVLGVVEQRLNRSREAEPPFVPVSSNGHGNIEHAATATA
;
A
#
# COMPACT_ATOMS: atom_id res chain seq x y z
N MET A 1 14.07 5.97 -14.16
CA MET A 1 13.56 6.69 -12.98
C MET A 1 12.17 6.19 -12.53
N ALA A 2 11.17 6.05 -13.40
CA ALA A 2 9.83 5.56 -13.02
C ALA A 2 9.83 4.12 -12.46
N ALA A 3 10.52 3.17 -13.11
CA ALA A 3 10.59 1.77 -12.69
C ALA A 3 11.13 1.59 -11.26
N SER A 4 12.13 2.36 -10.86
CA SER A 4 12.70 2.30 -9.51
C SER A 4 11.80 2.92 -8.44
N ARG A 5 10.95 3.92 -8.79
CA ARG A 5 9.94 4.47 -7.88
C ARG A 5 8.85 3.45 -7.61
N SER A 6 8.37 2.76 -8.65
CA SER A 6 7.38 1.70 -8.50
C SER A 6 7.90 0.52 -7.68
N LEU A 7 9.19 0.15 -7.84
CA LEU A 7 9.81 -0.88 -7.01
C LEU A 7 9.86 -0.47 -5.54
N ASN A 8 10.28 0.77 -5.24
CA ASN A 8 10.27 1.27 -3.86
C ASN A 8 8.85 1.31 -3.29
N GLY A 9 7.85 1.68 -4.10
CA GLY A 9 6.45 1.61 -3.74
C GLY A 9 5.99 0.18 -3.45
N ALA A 10 6.38 -0.79 -4.29
CA ALA A 10 6.09 -2.20 -4.07
C ALA A 10 6.69 -2.72 -2.76
N ILE A 11 7.95 -2.39 -2.49
CA ILE A 11 8.62 -2.76 -1.23
C ILE A 11 7.87 -2.16 -0.03
N ALA A 12 7.54 -0.86 -0.10
CA ALA A 12 6.82 -0.17 0.96
C ALA A 12 5.43 -0.78 1.21
N GLY A 13 4.69 -1.10 0.14
CA GLY A 13 3.38 -1.74 0.22
C GLY A 13 3.44 -3.17 0.76
N GLY A 14 4.45 -3.95 0.38
CA GLY A 14 4.68 -5.29 0.93
C GLY A 14 4.98 -5.24 2.43
N ILE A 15 5.81 -4.28 2.88
CA ILE A 15 6.09 -4.06 4.31
C ILE A 15 4.81 -3.65 5.04
N ALA A 16 4.03 -2.73 4.48
CA ALA A 16 2.77 -2.28 5.09
C ALA A 16 1.76 -3.43 5.24
N ALA A 17 1.65 -4.30 4.24
CA ALA A 17 0.82 -5.49 4.30
C ALA A 17 1.31 -6.50 5.36
N ALA A 18 2.62 -6.69 5.48
CA ALA A 18 3.18 -7.55 6.53
C ALA A 18 2.90 -7.00 7.95
N VAL A 19 2.99 -5.68 8.14
CA VAL A 19 2.62 -5.03 9.41
C VAL A 19 1.13 -5.19 9.71
N TRP A 20 0.27 -5.02 8.69
CA TRP A 20 -1.17 -5.31 8.80
C TRP A 20 -1.39 -6.74 9.26
N ALA A 21 -0.78 -7.73 8.58
CA ALA A 21 -0.91 -9.14 8.95
C ALA A 21 -0.47 -9.42 10.39
N ALA A 22 0.63 -8.84 10.81
CA ALA A 22 1.18 -9.05 12.15
C ALA A 22 0.28 -8.52 13.28
N GLN A 23 -0.50 -7.47 13.04
CA GLN A 23 -1.39 -6.87 14.05
C GLN A 23 -2.80 -7.48 14.06
N GLN A 24 -3.19 -8.31 13.07
CA GLN A 24 -4.52 -8.91 12.99
C GLN A 24 -5.01 -9.60 14.28
N PRO A 25 -4.16 -10.36 15.02
CA PRO A 25 -4.63 -10.97 16.27
C PRO A 25 -5.08 -9.95 17.32
N LEU A 26 -4.51 -8.74 17.28
CA LEU A 26 -4.87 -7.66 18.20
C LEU A 26 -6.18 -7.01 17.77
N ASP A 27 -6.33 -6.64 16.51
CA ASP A 27 -7.54 -5.96 16.04
C ASP A 27 -8.78 -6.85 16.09
N LYS A 28 -8.66 -8.15 15.83
CA LYS A 28 -9.74 -9.13 16.04
C LYS A 28 -10.30 -9.06 17.47
N ARG A 29 -9.42 -8.94 18.47
CA ARG A 29 -9.83 -8.80 19.88
C ARG A 29 -10.51 -7.46 20.15
N VAL A 30 -9.95 -6.36 19.60
CA VAL A 30 -10.46 -5.00 19.82
C VAL A 30 -11.84 -4.80 19.19
N PHE A 31 -12.01 -5.23 17.94
CA PHE A 31 -13.27 -5.04 17.22
C PHE A 31 -14.29 -6.17 17.48
N GLY A 32 -13.83 -7.30 18.02
CA GLY A 32 -14.68 -8.46 18.31
C GLY A 32 -15.25 -9.12 17.05
N VAL A 33 -14.48 -9.08 15.95
CA VAL A 33 -14.82 -9.73 14.67
C VAL A 33 -13.64 -10.59 14.25
N ASP A 34 -13.91 -11.85 13.93
CA ASP A 34 -12.88 -12.78 13.44
C ASP A 34 -12.69 -12.69 11.92
N TYR A 35 -12.68 -11.45 11.41
CA TYR A 35 -12.35 -11.19 10.03
C TYR A 35 -10.84 -11.26 9.82
N ASP A 36 -10.42 -12.04 8.82
CA ASP A 36 -9.02 -12.29 8.50
C ASP A 36 -8.79 -12.26 6.98
N ASP A 37 -8.01 -11.30 6.53
CA ASP A 37 -7.72 -11.14 5.10
C ASP A 37 -6.85 -12.27 4.57
N ILE A 38 -5.96 -12.82 5.42
CA ILE A 38 -5.10 -13.95 5.05
C ILE A 38 -5.96 -15.21 4.86
N GLU A 39 -6.91 -15.44 5.78
CA GLU A 39 -7.84 -16.54 5.68
C GLU A 39 -8.77 -16.39 4.46
N LEU A 40 -9.30 -15.18 4.25
CA LEU A 40 -10.13 -14.87 3.09
C LEU A 40 -9.38 -15.16 1.79
N LEU A 41 -8.20 -14.62 1.61
CA LEU A 41 -7.41 -14.81 0.39
C LEU A 41 -6.94 -16.26 0.21
N GLY A 42 -6.44 -16.86 1.27
CA GLY A 42 -5.91 -18.24 1.22
C GLY A 42 -7.01 -19.26 0.91
N LYS A 43 -8.14 -19.16 1.60
CA LYS A 43 -9.28 -20.06 1.39
C LYS A 43 -10.04 -19.81 0.07
N ALA A 44 -9.78 -18.70 -0.61
CA ALA A 44 -10.25 -18.51 -1.98
C ALA A 44 -9.52 -19.40 -2.98
N VAL A 45 -8.27 -19.79 -2.68
CA VAL A 45 -7.42 -20.59 -3.56
C VAL A 45 -7.38 -22.05 -3.12
N THR A 46 -7.22 -22.31 -1.82
CA THR A 46 -7.12 -23.68 -1.28
C THR A 46 -7.84 -23.82 0.05
N ARG A 47 -8.40 -25.03 0.27
CA ARG A 47 -9.05 -25.39 1.55
C ARG A 47 -8.17 -26.34 2.39
N GLY A 48 -6.99 -26.69 1.89
CA GLY A 48 -5.99 -27.50 2.61
C GLY A 48 -5.26 -26.72 3.70
N GLY A 49 -4.37 -27.38 4.42
CA GLY A 49 -3.59 -26.80 5.53
C GLY A 49 -2.62 -25.68 5.11
N GLU A 50 -2.39 -25.52 3.81
CA GLU A 50 -1.51 -24.51 3.23
C GLU A 50 -2.15 -23.12 3.07
N TRP A 51 -3.45 -22.97 3.31
CA TRP A 51 -4.14 -21.68 3.12
C TRP A 51 -3.47 -20.50 3.86
N PRO A 52 -2.87 -20.65 5.06
CA PRO A 52 -2.25 -19.51 5.73
C PRO A 52 -1.03 -18.97 4.97
N ALA A 53 -0.19 -19.87 4.43
CA ALA A 53 0.97 -19.46 3.65
C ALA A 53 0.58 -18.85 2.31
N VAL A 54 -0.41 -19.44 1.62
CA VAL A 54 -0.96 -18.91 0.36
C VAL A 54 -1.60 -17.55 0.59
N GLY A 55 -2.45 -17.42 1.61
CA GLY A 55 -3.13 -16.17 1.93
C GLY A 55 -2.16 -15.05 2.31
N PHE A 56 -1.14 -15.35 3.13
CA PHE A 56 -0.10 -14.39 3.47
C PHE A 56 0.67 -13.92 2.23
N ALA A 57 1.10 -14.84 1.37
CA ALA A 57 1.79 -14.50 0.14
C ALA A 57 0.93 -13.60 -0.77
N MET A 58 -0.35 -13.93 -0.92
CA MET A 58 -1.29 -13.12 -1.70
C MET A 58 -1.51 -11.75 -1.07
N HIS A 59 -1.68 -11.67 0.23
CA HIS A 59 -1.86 -10.41 0.96
C HIS A 59 -0.66 -9.47 0.77
N VAL A 60 0.57 -9.99 0.93
CA VAL A 60 1.79 -9.22 0.69
C VAL A 60 1.94 -8.81 -0.77
N ALA A 61 1.62 -9.70 -1.72
CA ALA A 61 1.65 -9.39 -3.15
C ALA A 61 0.64 -8.31 -3.53
N THR A 62 -0.58 -8.36 -2.97
CA THR A 62 -1.61 -7.33 -3.14
C THR A 62 -1.13 -5.99 -2.59
N GLY A 63 -0.58 -5.97 -1.38
CA GLY A 63 0.00 -4.77 -0.78
C GLY A 63 1.17 -4.20 -1.60
N ALA A 64 2.05 -5.06 -2.12
CA ALA A 64 3.14 -4.64 -3.00
C ALA A 64 2.62 -4.03 -4.31
N THR A 65 1.60 -4.63 -4.91
CA THR A 65 0.94 -4.10 -6.12
C THR A 65 0.31 -2.74 -5.85
N PHE A 66 -0.42 -2.61 -4.73
CA PHE A 66 -1.00 -1.35 -4.29
C PHE A 66 0.07 -0.27 -4.11
N GLY A 67 1.17 -0.60 -3.45
CA GLY A 67 2.28 0.34 -3.24
C GLY A 67 2.95 0.78 -4.55
N ALA A 68 3.09 -0.13 -5.53
CA ALA A 68 3.59 0.20 -6.86
C ALA A 68 2.67 1.17 -7.61
N LEU A 69 1.35 0.95 -7.55
CA LEU A 69 0.34 1.83 -8.14
C LEU A 69 0.30 3.18 -7.42
N TYR A 70 0.33 3.18 -6.08
CA TYR A 70 0.40 4.40 -5.28
C TYR A 70 1.60 5.28 -5.69
N ALA A 71 2.78 4.67 -5.89
CA ALA A 71 3.97 5.40 -6.30
C ALA A 71 3.81 6.11 -7.64
N GLN A 72 2.97 5.59 -8.54
CA GLN A 72 2.64 6.23 -9.82
C GLN A 72 1.60 7.35 -9.66
N LEU A 73 0.62 7.16 -8.76
CA LEU A 73 -0.43 8.15 -8.48
C LEU A 73 0.10 9.33 -7.65
N ARG A 74 1.13 9.11 -6.84
CA ARG A 74 1.69 10.08 -5.89
C ARG A 74 1.93 11.49 -6.46
N PRO A 75 2.44 11.68 -7.70
CA PRO A 75 2.67 13.02 -8.25
C PRO A 75 1.39 13.85 -8.44
N PHE A 76 0.24 13.20 -8.52
CA PHE A 76 -1.06 13.83 -8.72
C PHE A 76 -1.82 14.09 -7.41
N LEU A 77 -1.25 13.66 -6.28
CA LEU A 77 -1.88 13.77 -4.96
C LEU A 77 -1.31 14.96 -4.19
N PHE A 78 -2.18 15.65 -3.46
CA PHE A 78 -1.81 16.81 -2.65
C PHE A 78 -1.56 16.43 -1.19
N GLY A 79 -0.70 17.19 -0.52
CA GLY A 79 -0.42 17.05 0.91
C GLY A 79 0.85 16.26 1.24
N PRO A 80 1.14 16.08 2.54
CA PRO A 80 2.29 15.32 3.01
C PRO A 80 2.22 13.85 2.60
N PRO A 81 3.37 13.14 2.48
CA PRO A 81 3.42 11.76 1.99
C PRO A 81 2.49 10.78 2.71
N VAL A 82 2.44 10.86 4.04
CA VAL A 82 1.56 9.98 4.84
C VAL A 82 0.08 10.28 4.56
N VAL A 83 -0.29 11.56 4.43
CA VAL A 83 -1.69 11.94 4.12
C VAL A 83 -2.10 11.43 2.74
N ARG A 84 -1.22 11.53 1.74
CA ARG A 84 -1.48 10.99 0.40
C ARG A 84 -1.75 9.50 0.43
N ALA A 85 -0.90 8.74 1.13
CA ALA A 85 -1.04 7.28 1.25
C ALA A 85 -2.31 6.90 2.02
N LEU A 86 -2.62 7.60 3.12
CA LEU A 86 -3.87 7.43 3.85
C LEU A 86 -5.10 7.70 2.98
N THR A 87 -5.09 8.78 2.20
CA THR A 87 -6.21 9.12 1.32
C THR A 87 -6.49 8.00 0.32
N VAL A 88 -5.43 7.46 -0.33
CA VAL A 88 -5.61 6.38 -1.31
C VAL A 88 -6.04 5.08 -0.64
N ALA A 89 -5.47 4.74 0.52
CA ALA A 89 -5.88 3.56 1.28
C ALA A 89 -7.33 3.65 1.76
N MET A 90 -7.78 4.81 2.22
CA MET A 90 -9.18 5.02 2.61
C MET A 90 -10.13 4.99 1.41
N ALA A 91 -9.74 5.59 0.28
CA ALA A 91 -10.53 5.55 -0.94
C ALA A 91 -10.72 4.10 -1.43
N GLU A 92 -9.69 3.28 -1.34
CA GLU A 92 -9.77 1.85 -1.67
C GLU A 92 -10.68 1.12 -0.68
N ASN A 93 -10.49 1.29 0.64
CA ASN A 93 -11.31 0.65 1.66
C ASN A 93 -12.82 0.91 1.44
N PHE A 94 -13.20 2.16 1.31
CA PHE A 94 -14.62 2.50 1.13
C PHE A 94 -15.14 2.18 -0.28
N GLY A 95 -14.28 2.26 -1.29
CA GLY A 95 -14.63 1.92 -2.67
C GLY A 95 -14.81 0.41 -2.88
N SER A 96 -14.00 -0.42 -2.22
CA SER A 96 -14.07 -1.88 -2.32
C SER A 96 -15.08 -2.50 -1.34
N TRP A 97 -15.43 -1.81 -0.24
CA TRP A 97 -16.32 -2.36 0.79
C TRP A 97 -17.64 -2.93 0.27
N PRO A 98 -18.35 -2.31 -0.70
CA PRO A 98 -19.57 -2.89 -1.25
C PRO A 98 -19.38 -4.27 -1.89
N LEU A 99 -18.16 -4.61 -2.32
CA LEU A 99 -17.83 -5.91 -2.89
C LEU A 99 -17.80 -7.05 -1.85
N THR A 100 -17.78 -6.72 -0.56
CA THR A 100 -17.87 -7.70 0.53
C THR A 100 -19.15 -8.54 0.43
N ARG A 101 -20.24 -7.93 -0.06
CA ARG A 101 -21.49 -8.68 -0.32
C ARG A 101 -21.27 -9.79 -1.35
N PHE A 102 -20.53 -9.53 -2.40
CA PHE A 102 -20.20 -10.54 -3.40
C PHE A 102 -19.32 -11.64 -2.80
N ALA A 103 -18.35 -11.28 -1.94
CA ALA A 103 -17.53 -12.25 -1.23
C ALA A 103 -18.40 -13.14 -0.30
N ASP A 104 -19.27 -12.56 0.50
CA ASP A 104 -20.18 -13.29 1.39
C ASP A 104 -21.08 -14.29 0.65
N GLU A 105 -21.50 -13.95 -0.58
CA GLU A 105 -22.38 -14.78 -1.39
C GLU A 105 -21.63 -15.87 -2.19
N HIS A 106 -20.40 -15.59 -2.66
CA HIS A 106 -19.72 -16.42 -3.68
C HIS A 106 -18.40 -17.03 -3.22
N HIS A 107 -17.85 -16.61 -2.06
CA HIS A 107 -16.57 -17.13 -1.60
C HIS A 107 -16.64 -18.66 -1.36
N PRO A 108 -15.63 -19.44 -1.82
CA PRO A 108 -15.64 -20.92 -1.68
C PRO A 108 -15.78 -21.39 -0.23
N ALA A 109 -15.23 -20.63 0.73
CA ALA A 109 -15.26 -20.90 2.17
C ALA A 109 -16.26 -20.02 2.94
N LYS A 110 -17.30 -19.46 2.30
CA LYS A 110 -18.26 -18.52 2.92
C LYS A 110 -18.93 -19.02 4.19
N ARG A 111 -19.00 -20.35 4.40
CA ARG A 111 -19.58 -20.93 5.62
C ARG A 111 -18.64 -20.91 6.82
N ASP A 112 -17.34 -20.76 6.56
CA ASP A 112 -16.27 -20.79 7.56
C ASP A 112 -15.79 -19.38 7.90
N LEU A 113 -16.22 -18.36 7.14
CA LEU A 113 -15.82 -16.98 7.28
C LEU A 113 -16.96 -16.12 7.88
N PRO A 114 -16.63 -15.07 8.64
CA PRO A 114 -17.64 -14.15 9.13
C PRO A 114 -18.26 -13.36 7.96
N SER A 115 -19.55 -13.07 8.03
CA SER A 115 -20.20 -12.18 7.08
C SER A 115 -19.71 -10.74 7.29
N LEU A 116 -19.35 -10.09 6.20
CA LEU A 116 -18.79 -8.73 6.18
C LEU A 116 -19.81 -7.68 5.77
N ALA A 117 -20.69 -8.00 4.82
CA ALA A 117 -21.69 -7.07 4.31
C ALA A 117 -22.66 -6.64 5.41
N GLY A 118 -22.78 -5.33 5.62
CA GLY A 118 -23.63 -4.76 6.68
C GLY A 118 -23.06 -4.89 8.11
N ASN A 119 -21.89 -5.46 8.28
CA ASN A 119 -21.23 -5.58 9.58
C ASN A 119 -20.36 -4.34 9.87
N ASN A 120 -20.92 -3.41 10.64
CA ASN A 120 -20.23 -2.16 11.00
C ASN A 120 -18.93 -2.37 11.79
N ARG A 121 -18.83 -3.45 12.59
CA ARG A 121 -17.58 -3.76 13.31
C ARG A 121 -16.50 -4.25 12.35
N ALA A 122 -16.88 -5.07 11.38
CA ALA A 122 -15.95 -5.49 10.32
C ALA A 122 -15.49 -4.31 9.45
N LEU A 123 -16.39 -3.37 9.12
CA LEU A 123 -16.01 -2.13 8.43
C LEU A 123 -15.05 -1.29 9.27
N ALA A 124 -15.31 -1.12 10.56
CA ALA A 124 -14.42 -0.37 11.46
C ALA A 124 -13.04 -1.04 11.57
N GLN A 125 -12.99 -2.38 11.65
CA GLN A 125 -11.76 -3.16 11.64
C GLN A 125 -10.99 -2.99 10.31
N ALA A 126 -11.67 -3.10 9.18
CA ALA A 126 -11.06 -2.86 7.86
C ALA A 126 -10.54 -1.43 7.73
N THR A 127 -11.31 -0.43 8.20
CA THR A 127 -10.88 0.98 8.20
C THR A 127 -9.62 1.20 9.03
N TRP A 128 -9.55 0.60 10.22
CA TRP A 128 -8.33 0.62 11.04
C TRP A 128 -7.12 0.03 10.31
N ARG A 129 -7.30 -1.12 9.66
CA ARG A 129 -6.25 -1.81 8.91
C ARG A 129 -5.74 -0.98 7.74
N HIS A 130 -6.65 -0.35 6.99
CA HIS A 130 -6.28 0.54 5.89
C HIS A 130 -5.61 1.83 6.37
N ALA A 131 -6.01 2.34 7.55
CA ALA A 131 -5.31 3.47 8.18
C ALA A 131 -3.87 3.10 8.56
N LEU A 132 -3.67 1.94 9.17
CA LEU A 132 -2.34 1.43 9.50
C LEU A 132 -1.50 1.21 8.25
N PHE A 133 -2.08 0.54 7.24
CA PHE A 133 -1.41 0.29 5.96
C PHE A 133 -0.99 1.61 5.29
N GLY A 134 -1.89 2.57 5.16
CA GLY A 134 -1.60 3.87 4.55
C GLY A 134 -0.52 4.65 5.30
N ALA A 135 -0.54 4.62 6.64
CA ALA A 135 0.48 5.26 7.45
C ALA A 135 1.87 4.64 7.23
N VAL A 136 1.96 3.30 7.30
CA VAL A 136 3.23 2.57 7.07
C VAL A 136 3.72 2.77 5.64
N LEU A 137 2.84 2.61 4.65
CA LEU A 137 3.17 2.84 3.24
C LEU A 137 3.75 4.24 3.03
N GLY A 138 3.09 5.28 3.54
CA GLY A 138 3.53 6.66 3.36
C GLY A 138 4.89 6.95 3.97
N VAL A 139 5.14 6.41 5.19
CA VAL A 139 6.43 6.58 5.88
C VAL A 139 7.55 5.83 5.16
N VAL A 140 7.33 4.56 4.81
CA VAL A 140 8.36 3.71 4.21
C VAL A 140 8.68 4.18 2.80
N GLU A 141 7.67 4.46 1.98
CA GLU A 141 7.84 4.96 0.61
C GLU A 141 8.61 6.28 0.58
N GLN A 142 8.28 7.21 1.47
CA GLN A 142 9.02 8.46 1.62
C GLN A 142 10.49 8.22 1.95
N ARG A 143 10.78 7.31 2.90
CA ARG A 143 12.18 7.00 3.28
C ARG A 143 12.98 6.40 2.13
N LEU A 144 12.38 5.48 1.38
CA LEU A 144 13.02 4.82 0.25
C LEU A 144 13.27 5.76 -0.95
N ASN A 145 12.51 6.84 -1.07
CA ASN A 145 12.64 7.79 -2.16
C ASN A 145 13.30 9.14 -1.77
N ARG A 146 13.66 9.33 -0.49
CA ARG A 146 14.22 10.60 0.02
C ARG A 146 15.46 11.07 -0.74
N SER A 147 16.41 10.19 -1.01
CA SER A 147 17.65 10.53 -1.73
C SER A 147 17.41 10.96 -3.17
N ARG A 148 16.32 10.50 -3.79
CA ARG A 148 15.95 10.83 -5.17
C ARG A 148 15.20 12.15 -5.28
N GLU A 149 14.49 12.53 -4.25
CA GLU A 149 13.80 13.82 -4.19
C GLU A 149 14.78 14.96 -3.91
N ALA A 150 15.91 14.64 -3.28
CA ALA A 150 17.01 15.58 -3.04
C ALA A 150 17.95 15.72 -4.26
N GLU A 151 17.85 14.86 -5.28
CA GLU A 151 18.64 14.97 -6.49
C GLU A 151 18.12 16.12 -7.35
N PRO A 152 18.93 17.15 -7.61
CA PRO A 152 18.49 18.28 -8.45
C PRO A 152 18.11 17.77 -9.85
N PRO A 153 17.14 18.42 -10.51
CA PRO A 153 16.74 18.03 -11.84
C PRO A 153 17.95 18.10 -12.78
N PHE A 154 18.14 17.05 -13.60
CA PHE A 154 19.18 17.06 -14.62
C PHE A 154 18.92 18.26 -15.55
N VAL A 155 19.77 19.26 -15.46
CA VAL A 155 19.79 20.37 -16.39
C VAL A 155 20.67 19.96 -17.57
N PRO A 156 20.13 19.78 -18.79
CA PRO A 156 20.95 19.51 -19.96
C PRO A 156 21.89 20.69 -20.15
N VAL A 157 23.19 20.49 -19.98
CA VAL A 157 24.21 21.51 -20.28
C VAL A 157 24.34 21.56 -21.79
N SER A 158 23.64 22.49 -22.44
CA SER A 158 23.91 22.81 -23.84
C SER A 158 25.15 23.70 -23.91
N SER A 159 26.27 23.12 -24.34
CA SER A 159 27.45 23.90 -24.67
C SER A 159 27.19 24.66 -25.98
N ASN A 160 27.05 25.97 -25.91
CA ASN A 160 26.97 26.87 -27.04
C ASN A 160 28.36 27.27 -27.58
N GLY A 161 29.40 26.59 -27.15
CA GLY A 161 30.78 26.83 -27.57
C GLY A 161 31.47 28.07 -26.94
N HIS A 162 30.83 28.75 -25.99
CA HIS A 162 31.31 30.02 -25.40
C HIS A 162 31.67 29.90 -23.94
N GLY A 163 32.11 28.77 -23.46
CA GLY A 163 32.60 28.57 -22.11
C GLY A 163 31.86 27.45 -21.34
N ASN A 164 32.53 27.00 -20.31
CA ASN A 164 32.05 25.91 -19.49
C ASN A 164 31.07 26.47 -18.45
N ILE A 165 29.79 26.14 -18.52
CA ILE A 165 28.75 26.59 -17.57
C ILE A 165 29.08 26.18 -16.13
N GLU A 166 29.88 25.13 -15.96
CA GLU A 166 30.38 24.71 -14.65
C GLU A 166 31.23 25.79 -13.96
N HIS A 167 31.99 26.58 -14.73
CA HIS A 167 32.77 27.70 -14.18
C HIS A 167 31.89 28.89 -13.77
N ALA A 168 30.76 29.09 -14.42
CA ALA A 168 29.84 30.16 -14.06
C ALA A 168 29.10 29.83 -12.74
N ALA A 169 28.77 28.55 -12.50
CA ALA A 169 28.08 28.13 -11.27
C ALA A 169 28.99 28.16 -10.02
N THR A 170 30.30 27.98 -10.18
CA THR A 170 31.27 28.02 -9.07
C THR A 170 31.80 29.42 -8.77
N ALA A 171 31.63 30.38 -9.67
CA ALA A 171 32.09 31.76 -9.48
C ALA A 171 31.16 32.65 -8.62
N THR A 172 29.98 32.13 -8.25
CA THR A 172 28.96 32.85 -7.44
C THR A 172 28.77 32.29 -6.04
N ALA A 173 29.69 31.41 -5.56
CA ALA A 173 29.67 30.85 -4.21
C ALA A 173 30.66 31.54 -3.28
#